data_be7acdf6da5adcf72e70895e455a5f12
#
_entry.id   be7acdf6da5adcf72e70895e455a5f12
#
_cell.length_a   1.000
_cell.length_b   1.000
_cell.length_c   1.000
_cell.angle_alpha   90.00
_cell.angle_beta   90.00
_cell.angle_gamma   90.00
#
_symmetry.space_group_name_H-M   'P 1'
#
loop_
_entity.id
_entity.type
_entity.pdbx_description
1 polymer ?
#
loop_
_entity_poly.entity_id
_entity_poly.type
_entity_poly.pdbx_seq_one_letter_code
_entity_poly.pdbx_strand_id
1 'polypeptide(L)'
;MDIELVPPTLALRDEVADCFADFAGTAVDGSGTTDPSRTPRTDDELSEFIARRLAEEDPSTELADGWVHCTSRWIREPGTGQVLGFLAVRHQLTPFLLEVGGHIGYSVRPGARRRGVATAALAQGLEIAAALGIDPVLVTCDTDNTASRRTIEGAGGSLEDIRDGKRRYWIGDGERPVRR
;
A
#
# COMPACT_ATOMS: atom_id res chain seq x y z
N MET A 1 5.68 -11.79 13.18
CA MET A 1 6.01 -10.35 13.42
C MET A 1 4.73 -9.68 13.86
N ASP A 2 4.74 -9.03 15.01
CA ASP A 2 3.58 -8.25 15.46
C ASP A 2 3.67 -6.84 14.88
N ILE A 3 2.61 -6.40 14.19
CA ILE A 3 2.45 -5.07 13.59
C ILE A 3 1.00 -4.61 13.69
N GLU A 4 0.81 -3.31 13.64
CA GLU A 4 -0.49 -2.68 13.53
C GLU A 4 -0.57 -1.84 12.25
N LEU A 5 -1.69 -1.91 11.54
CA LEU A 5 -2.01 -0.97 10.49
C LEU A 5 -2.81 0.20 11.09
N VAL A 6 -2.15 1.34 11.26
CA VAL A 6 -2.76 2.53 11.84
C VAL A 6 -3.08 3.59 10.77
N PRO A 7 -4.17 4.36 10.90
CA PRO A 7 -4.41 5.47 10.00
C PRO A 7 -3.31 6.52 10.11
N PRO A 8 -3.02 7.29 9.05
CA PRO A 8 -2.11 8.42 9.10
C PRO A 8 -2.47 9.40 10.22
N THR A 9 -1.49 9.80 11.04
CA THR A 9 -1.71 10.69 12.18
C THR A 9 -0.49 11.52 12.51
N LEU A 10 -0.68 12.79 12.93
CA LEU A 10 0.40 13.67 13.39
C LEU A 10 1.07 13.17 14.67
N ALA A 11 0.42 12.28 15.42
CA ALA A 11 1.03 11.69 16.62
C ALA A 11 2.27 10.83 16.30
N LEU A 12 2.48 10.45 15.04
CA LEU A 12 3.63 9.65 14.56
C LEU A 12 4.51 10.44 13.57
N ARG A 13 4.53 11.79 13.67
CA ARG A 13 5.24 12.65 12.72
C ARG A 13 6.73 12.35 12.62
N ASP A 14 7.39 12.16 13.76
CA ASP A 14 8.83 11.93 13.81
C ASP A 14 9.16 10.53 13.25
N GLU A 15 8.37 9.52 13.61
CA GLU A 15 8.52 8.14 13.15
C GLU A 15 8.25 7.99 11.64
N VAL A 16 7.28 8.73 11.10
CA VAL A 16 7.00 8.69 9.66
C VAL A 16 8.05 9.47 8.86
N ALA A 17 8.56 10.58 9.38
CA ALA A 17 9.65 11.32 8.76
C ALA A 17 10.92 10.45 8.69
N ASP A 18 11.28 9.78 9.77
CA ASP A 18 12.35 8.79 9.83
C ASP A 18 12.14 7.64 8.83
N CYS A 19 10.90 7.14 8.76
CA CYS A 19 10.57 6.06 7.82
C CYS A 19 10.79 6.50 6.36
N PHE A 20 10.32 7.69 5.98
CA PHE A 20 10.55 8.22 4.63
C PHE A 20 12.04 8.44 4.33
N ALA A 21 12.80 8.95 5.32
CA ALA A 21 14.25 9.17 5.17
C ALA A 21 15.01 7.87 4.84
N ASP A 22 14.62 6.75 5.44
CA ASP A 22 15.25 5.43 5.20
C ASP A 22 15.07 4.93 3.75
N PHE A 23 14.07 5.42 3.01
CA PHE A 23 13.90 5.08 1.60
C PHE A 23 14.87 5.84 0.67
N ALA A 24 15.65 6.79 1.21
CA ALA A 24 16.71 7.52 0.50
C ALA A 24 16.27 8.11 -0.86
N GLY A 25 15.06 8.64 -0.93
CA GLY A 25 14.51 9.26 -2.14
C GLY A 25 14.06 8.28 -3.23
N THR A 26 13.93 6.98 -2.92
CA THR A 26 13.29 6.02 -3.82
C THR A 26 11.77 6.11 -3.74
N ALA A 27 11.08 5.63 -4.77
CA ALA A 27 9.61 5.51 -4.76
C ALA A 27 9.14 4.59 -3.61
N VAL A 28 8.05 4.97 -2.94
CA VAL A 28 7.52 4.26 -1.77
C VAL A 28 6.08 3.84 -2.05
N ASP A 29 5.92 2.60 -2.54
CA ASP A 29 4.61 2.04 -2.83
C ASP A 29 3.74 1.99 -1.56
N GLY A 30 2.45 2.29 -1.70
CA GLY A 30 1.50 2.29 -0.59
C GLY A 30 1.58 3.50 0.34
N SER A 31 2.54 4.42 0.16
CA SER A 31 2.63 5.62 0.98
C SER A 31 1.64 6.72 0.59
N GLY A 32 1.06 6.64 -0.63
CA GLY A 32 0.24 7.70 -1.21
C GLY A 32 1.04 8.72 -2.02
N THR A 33 2.36 8.56 -2.11
CA THR A 33 3.22 9.28 -3.06
C THR A 33 4.27 8.34 -3.63
N THR A 34 4.32 8.22 -4.95
CA THR A 34 5.38 7.50 -5.66
C THR A 34 6.50 8.43 -6.10
N ASP A 35 6.29 9.75 -5.99
CA ASP A 35 7.29 10.77 -6.28
C ASP A 35 7.99 11.17 -4.98
N PRO A 36 9.28 10.84 -4.80
CA PRO A 36 10.03 11.17 -3.59
C PRO A 36 10.11 12.68 -3.31
N SER A 37 9.98 13.54 -4.33
CA SER A 37 9.98 14.99 -4.18
C SER A 37 8.72 15.51 -3.45
N ARG A 38 7.66 14.71 -3.42
CA ARG A 38 6.38 15.00 -2.78
C ARG A 38 6.25 14.44 -1.36
N THR A 39 7.31 13.84 -0.84
CA THR A 39 7.36 13.40 0.56
C THR A 39 7.31 14.63 1.46
N PRO A 40 6.36 14.69 2.43
CA PRO A 40 6.22 15.84 3.32
C PRO A 40 7.49 16.04 4.16
N ARG A 41 7.93 17.30 4.28
CA ARG A 41 9.18 17.70 4.98
C ARG A 41 8.94 18.65 6.14
N THR A 42 7.75 19.24 6.22
CA THR A 42 7.34 20.13 7.29
C THR A 42 6.07 19.60 7.95
N ASP A 43 5.76 20.09 9.15
CA ASP A 43 4.53 19.71 9.87
C ASP A 43 3.28 20.11 9.09
N ASP A 44 3.30 21.24 8.40
CA ASP A 44 2.17 21.71 7.58
C ASP A 44 1.96 20.80 6.36
N GLU A 45 3.04 20.48 5.64
CA GLU A 45 2.98 19.53 4.51
C GLU A 45 2.50 18.14 4.95
N LEU A 46 2.95 17.69 6.12
CA LEU A 46 2.50 16.41 6.68
C LEU A 46 1.03 16.46 7.09
N SER A 47 0.58 17.56 7.66
CA SER A 47 -0.83 17.75 8.03
C SER A 47 -1.74 17.71 6.80
N GLU A 48 -1.36 18.40 5.73
CA GLU A 48 -2.09 18.37 4.45
C GLU A 48 -2.07 16.99 3.80
N PHE A 49 -0.92 16.32 3.85
CA PHE A 49 -0.77 14.96 3.35
C PHE A 49 -1.70 14.00 4.09
N ILE A 50 -1.71 14.03 5.42
CA ILE A 50 -2.58 13.20 6.27
C ILE A 50 -4.05 13.49 5.97
N ALA A 51 -4.46 14.76 5.97
CA ALA A 51 -5.83 15.17 5.71
C ALA A 51 -6.33 14.61 4.35
N ARG A 52 -5.49 14.68 3.32
CA ARG A 52 -5.80 14.12 2.00
C ARG A 52 -5.96 12.60 2.05
N ARG A 53 -5.03 11.88 2.71
CA ARG A 53 -5.12 10.41 2.81
C ARG A 53 -6.37 9.94 3.55
N LEU A 54 -6.77 10.67 4.60
CA LEU A 54 -7.99 10.36 5.34
C LEU A 54 -9.25 10.70 4.53
N ALA A 55 -9.26 11.81 3.82
CA ALA A 55 -10.38 12.18 2.94
C ALA A 55 -10.57 11.17 1.80
N GLU A 56 -9.50 10.63 1.22
CA GLU A 56 -9.58 9.64 0.15
C GLU A 56 -10.21 8.30 0.60
N GLU A 57 -10.22 8.01 1.89
CA GLU A 57 -10.90 6.83 2.44
C GLU A 57 -12.42 6.99 2.50
N ASP A 58 -12.91 8.23 2.65
CA ASP A 58 -14.35 8.52 2.75
C ASP A 58 -15.00 8.46 1.36
N PRO A 59 -15.96 7.53 1.11
CA PRO A 59 -16.62 7.40 -0.17
C PRO A 59 -17.48 8.62 -0.55
N SER A 60 -17.76 9.54 0.38
CA SER A 60 -18.46 10.80 0.10
C SER A 60 -17.55 11.90 -0.45
N THR A 61 -16.22 11.73 -0.38
CA THR A 61 -15.26 12.68 -0.89
C THR A 61 -15.25 12.67 -2.43
N GLU A 62 -15.42 13.83 -3.04
CA GLU A 62 -15.26 13.97 -4.49
C GLU A 62 -13.77 13.91 -4.84
N LEU A 63 -13.42 12.98 -5.71
CA LEU A 63 -12.03 12.78 -6.16
C LEU A 63 -11.84 13.33 -7.57
N ALA A 64 -10.61 13.73 -7.88
CA ALA A 64 -10.24 14.12 -9.24
C ALA A 64 -10.35 12.94 -10.21
N ASP A 65 -10.58 13.25 -11.49
CA ASP A 65 -10.68 12.25 -12.55
C ASP A 65 -9.47 11.30 -12.57
N GLY A 66 -9.76 10.01 -12.66
CA GLY A 66 -8.73 8.96 -12.67
C GLY A 66 -8.23 8.53 -11.29
N TRP A 67 -8.67 9.19 -10.20
CA TRP A 67 -8.39 8.77 -8.83
C TRP A 67 -9.48 7.84 -8.30
N VAL A 68 -9.13 7.00 -7.34
CA VAL A 68 -10.05 6.09 -6.67
C VAL A 68 -9.94 6.26 -5.16
N HIS A 69 -11.02 5.96 -4.44
CA HIS A 69 -10.96 5.89 -2.99
C HIS A 69 -9.90 4.90 -2.53
N CYS A 70 -9.23 5.22 -1.43
CA CYS A 70 -8.07 4.49 -0.97
C CYS A 70 -7.93 4.54 0.55
N THR A 71 -7.91 3.38 1.18
CA THR A 71 -7.58 3.24 2.60
C THR A 71 -6.07 3.23 2.76
N SER A 72 -5.52 4.31 3.32
CA SER A 72 -4.09 4.44 3.61
C SER A 72 -3.79 4.03 5.05
N ARG A 73 -2.73 3.25 5.25
CA ARG A 73 -2.27 2.80 6.59
C ARG A 73 -0.76 2.90 6.71
N TRP A 74 -0.32 3.24 7.90
CA TRP A 74 1.08 3.14 8.29
C TRP A 74 1.30 1.84 9.05
N ILE A 75 2.38 1.13 8.72
CA ILE A 75 2.75 -0.13 9.37
C ILE A 75 3.54 0.23 10.62
N ARG A 76 2.96 0.04 11.80
CA ARG A 76 3.54 0.38 13.09
C ARG A 76 4.00 -0.87 13.83
N GLU A 77 5.14 -0.80 14.51
CA GLU A 77 5.58 -1.80 15.48
C GLU A 77 5.09 -1.43 16.89
N PRO A 78 4.18 -2.20 17.52
CA PRO A 78 3.56 -1.79 18.78
C PRO A 78 4.55 -1.54 19.91
N GLY A 79 5.58 -2.40 20.01
CA GLY A 79 6.56 -2.35 21.12
C GLY A 79 7.46 -1.12 21.12
N THR A 80 7.81 -0.61 19.93
CA THR A 80 8.72 0.55 19.77
C THR A 80 7.99 1.81 19.34
N GLY A 81 6.79 1.69 18.80
CA GLY A 81 6.05 2.79 18.17
C GLY A 81 6.54 3.16 16.77
N GLN A 82 7.64 2.58 16.30
CA GLN A 82 8.24 2.92 15.00
C GLN A 82 7.30 2.65 13.83
N VAL A 83 7.30 3.55 12.85
CA VAL A 83 6.71 3.31 11.53
C VAL A 83 7.70 2.50 10.69
N LEU A 84 7.28 1.30 10.29
CA LEU A 84 8.08 0.34 9.55
C LEU A 84 7.83 0.40 8.03
N GLY A 85 6.80 1.13 7.60
CA GLY A 85 6.43 1.23 6.20
C GLY A 85 5.00 1.69 6.00
N PHE A 86 4.49 1.43 4.81
CA PHE A 86 3.21 1.95 4.33
C PHE A 86 2.42 0.85 3.62
N LEU A 87 1.10 0.96 3.69
CA LEU A 87 0.16 0.12 2.94
C LEU A 87 -1.02 0.98 2.48
N ALA A 88 -1.47 0.73 1.26
CA ALA A 88 -2.67 1.34 0.70
C ALA A 88 -3.56 0.27 0.08
N VAL A 89 -4.87 0.34 0.34
CA VAL A 89 -5.90 -0.49 -0.29
C VAL A 89 -6.77 0.42 -1.15
N ARG A 90 -6.67 0.31 -2.45
CA ARG A 90 -7.49 1.03 -3.44
C ARG A 90 -8.82 0.32 -3.59
N HIS A 91 -9.91 1.07 -3.48
CA HIS A 91 -11.26 0.47 -3.44
C HIS A 91 -11.75 0.00 -4.81
N GLN A 92 -11.15 0.49 -5.89
CA GLN A 92 -11.50 0.14 -7.27
C GLN A 92 -10.24 0.08 -8.14
N LEU A 93 -10.35 -0.61 -9.29
CA LEU A 93 -9.30 -0.64 -10.30
C LEU A 93 -9.68 0.26 -11.48
N THR A 94 -8.88 1.31 -11.72
CA THR A 94 -8.86 1.99 -13.02
C THR A 94 -8.14 1.12 -14.05
N PRO A 95 -8.23 1.42 -15.37
CA PRO A 95 -7.42 0.71 -16.36
C PRO A 95 -5.93 0.67 -16.03
N PHE A 96 -5.37 1.78 -15.53
CA PHE A 96 -3.98 1.83 -15.08
C PHE A 96 -3.71 0.90 -13.87
N LEU A 97 -4.58 0.92 -12.87
CA LEU A 97 -4.42 0.07 -11.68
C LEU A 97 -4.59 -1.41 -12.01
N LEU A 98 -5.47 -1.74 -12.97
CA LEU A 98 -5.64 -3.10 -13.46
C LEU A 98 -4.36 -3.62 -14.14
N GLU A 99 -3.62 -2.75 -14.84
CA GLU A 99 -2.39 -3.15 -15.54
C GLU A 99 -1.17 -3.20 -14.61
N VAL A 100 -0.93 -2.16 -13.80
CA VAL A 100 0.36 -2.01 -13.08
C VAL A 100 0.26 -1.73 -11.57
N GLY A 101 -0.86 -1.21 -11.07
CA GLY A 101 -0.97 -0.74 -9.68
C GLY A 101 -1.59 -1.73 -8.70
N GLY A 102 -2.61 -2.48 -9.13
CA GLY A 102 -3.40 -3.37 -8.29
C GLY A 102 -4.23 -2.66 -7.21
N HIS A 103 -4.93 -3.44 -6.38
CA HIS A 103 -5.67 -2.95 -5.22
C HIS A 103 -4.72 -2.60 -4.06
N ILE A 104 -3.71 -3.44 -3.77
CA ILE A 104 -2.84 -3.25 -2.62
C ILE A 104 -1.43 -2.91 -3.06
N GLY A 105 -0.93 -1.76 -2.56
CA GLY A 105 0.47 -1.38 -2.62
C GLY A 105 1.05 -1.31 -1.21
N TYR A 106 2.30 -1.75 -1.02
CA TYR A 106 2.98 -1.68 0.25
C TYR A 106 4.49 -1.51 0.10
N SER A 107 5.10 -0.90 1.11
CA SER A 107 6.55 -0.77 1.23
C SER A 107 6.99 -0.98 2.66
N VAL A 108 8.17 -1.57 2.84
CA VAL A 108 8.81 -1.75 4.16
C VAL A 108 10.16 -1.07 4.13
N ARG A 109 10.42 -0.20 5.13
CA ARG A 109 11.69 0.51 5.28
C ARG A 109 12.87 -0.46 5.27
N PRO A 110 14.02 -0.10 4.67
CA PRO A 110 15.16 -1.01 4.51
C PRO A 110 15.56 -1.72 5.79
N GLY A 111 15.66 -1.02 6.92
CA GLY A 111 16.06 -1.57 8.20
C GLY A 111 15.08 -2.59 8.83
N ALA A 112 13.82 -2.61 8.36
CA ALA A 112 12.79 -3.54 8.87
C ALA A 112 12.49 -4.71 7.93
N ARG A 113 13.20 -4.81 6.78
CA ARG A 113 12.98 -5.90 5.83
C ARG A 113 13.42 -7.25 6.37
N ARG A 114 12.90 -8.35 5.79
CA ARG A 114 13.20 -9.75 6.13
C ARG A 114 12.83 -10.16 7.56
N ARG A 115 11.95 -9.38 8.21
CA ARG A 115 11.40 -9.64 9.55
C ARG A 115 9.95 -10.11 9.52
N GLY A 116 9.38 -10.37 8.32
CA GLY A 116 7.98 -10.77 8.16
C GLY A 116 6.98 -9.60 8.12
N VAL A 117 7.45 -8.35 8.17
CA VAL A 117 6.60 -7.14 8.18
C VAL A 117 5.67 -7.09 6.97
N ALA A 118 6.20 -7.26 5.75
CA ALA A 118 5.39 -7.24 4.54
C ALA A 118 4.31 -8.33 4.51
N THR A 119 4.64 -9.53 5.01
CA THR A 119 3.69 -10.65 5.08
C THR A 119 2.54 -10.35 6.04
N ALA A 120 2.84 -9.81 7.22
CA ALA A 120 1.83 -9.42 8.19
C ALA A 120 0.98 -8.24 7.68
N ALA A 121 1.62 -7.24 7.04
CA ALA A 121 0.92 -6.10 6.48
C ALA A 121 -0.02 -6.50 5.33
N LEU A 122 0.43 -7.37 4.41
CA LEU A 122 -0.43 -7.85 3.32
C LEU A 122 -1.62 -8.64 3.86
N ALA A 123 -1.43 -9.48 4.88
CA ALA A 123 -2.54 -10.23 5.50
C ALA A 123 -3.61 -9.28 6.07
N GLN A 124 -3.20 -8.26 6.85
CA GLN A 124 -4.15 -7.25 7.37
C GLN A 124 -4.74 -6.38 6.25
N GLY A 125 -3.98 -6.09 5.18
CA GLY A 125 -4.49 -5.38 4.00
C GLY A 125 -5.57 -6.17 3.26
N LEU A 126 -5.46 -7.49 3.20
CA LEU A 126 -6.49 -8.38 2.65
C LEU A 126 -7.75 -8.39 3.53
N GLU A 127 -7.64 -8.30 4.85
CA GLU A 127 -8.78 -8.15 5.75
C GLU A 127 -9.52 -6.83 5.50
N ILE A 128 -8.78 -5.72 5.28
CA ILE A 128 -9.37 -4.43 4.89
C ILE A 128 -10.10 -4.55 3.55
N ALA A 129 -9.47 -5.18 2.55
CA ALA A 129 -10.08 -5.39 1.23
C ALA A 129 -11.37 -6.21 1.34
N ALA A 130 -11.36 -7.28 2.13
CA ALA A 130 -12.54 -8.11 2.38
C ALA A 130 -13.68 -7.31 3.05
N ALA A 131 -13.36 -6.46 4.04
CA ALA A 131 -14.34 -5.59 4.69
C ALA A 131 -14.95 -4.56 3.72
N LEU A 132 -14.23 -4.17 2.67
CA LEU A 132 -14.70 -3.32 1.57
C LEU A 132 -15.45 -4.10 0.46
N GLY A 133 -15.58 -5.43 0.60
CA GLY A 133 -16.21 -6.28 -0.41
C GLY A 133 -15.36 -6.49 -1.67
N ILE A 134 -14.05 -6.31 -1.58
CA ILE A 134 -13.11 -6.51 -2.70
C ILE A 134 -12.62 -7.96 -2.69
N ASP A 135 -13.13 -8.76 -3.60
CA ASP A 135 -12.72 -10.14 -3.87
C ASP A 135 -12.96 -10.46 -5.36
N PRO A 136 -11.95 -10.87 -6.12
CA PRO A 136 -10.55 -11.08 -5.72
C PRO A 136 -9.73 -9.78 -5.66
N VAL A 137 -8.63 -9.83 -4.92
CA VAL A 137 -7.69 -8.72 -4.78
C VAL A 137 -6.54 -8.86 -5.79
N LEU A 138 -6.32 -7.84 -6.63
CA LEU A 138 -5.14 -7.77 -7.49
C LEU A 138 -3.97 -7.14 -6.73
N VAL A 139 -2.83 -7.82 -6.72
CA VAL A 139 -1.56 -7.30 -6.19
C VAL A 139 -0.49 -7.44 -7.26
N THR A 140 0.30 -6.40 -7.47
CA THR A 140 1.36 -6.39 -8.47
C THR A 140 2.73 -6.18 -7.84
N CYS A 141 3.78 -6.69 -8.48
CA CYS A 141 5.16 -6.38 -8.11
C CYS A 141 6.08 -6.40 -9.34
N ASP A 142 7.21 -5.71 -9.24
CA ASP A 142 8.21 -5.77 -10.31
C ASP A 142 8.72 -7.18 -10.54
N THR A 143 9.07 -7.50 -11.78
CA THR A 143 9.51 -8.86 -12.17
C THR A 143 10.75 -9.32 -11.44
N ASP A 144 11.63 -8.39 -11.04
CA ASP A 144 12.85 -8.62 -10.29
C ASP A 144 12.66 -8.55 -8.76
N ASN A 145 11.51 -8.06 -8.28
CA ASN A 145 11.20 -7.97 -6.85
C ASN A 145 10.83 -9.33 -6.24
N THR A 146 11.85 -10.18 -6.07
CA THR A 146 11.66 -11.52 -5.51
C THR A 146 11.06 -11.50 -4.10
N ALA A 147 11.30 -10.46 -3.31
CA ALA A 147 10.77 -10.36 -1.95
C ALA A 147 9.24 -10.17 -1.98
N SER A 148 8.74 -9.21 -2.76
CA SER A 148 7.31 -8.98 -2.91
C SER A 148 6.63 -10.19 -3.56
N ARG A 149 7.23 -10.81 -4.60
CA ARG A 149 6.73 -12.03 -5.20
C ARG A 149 6.45 -13.11 -4.16
N ARG A 150 7.44 -13.44 -3.32
CA ARG A 150 7.29 -14.47 -2.28
C ARG A 150 6.22 -14.12 -1.24
N THR A 151 6.10 -12.84 -0.89
CA THR A 151 5.07 -12.36 0.03
C THR A 151 3.67 -12.58 -0.56
N ILE A 152 3.47 -12.22 -1.83
CA ILE A 152 2.18 -12.35 -2.53
C ILE A 152 1.82 -13.83 -2.74
N GLU A 153 2.75 -14.64 -3.23
CA GLU A 153 2.56 -16.08 -3.42
C GLU A 153 2.27 -16.80 -2.09
N GLY A 154 2.96 -16.39 -0.99
CA GLY A 154 2.72 -16.90 0.35
C GLY A 154 1.36 -16.50 0.95
N ALA A 155 0.74 -15.43 0.45
CA ALA A 155 -0.62 -15.02 0.79
C ALA A 155 -1.70 -15.68 -0.09
N GLY A 156 -1.34 -16.67 -0.92
CA GLY A 156 -2.26 -17.37 -1.82
C GLY A 156 -2.40 -16.72 -3.19
N GLY A 157 -1.50 -15.81 -3.56
CA GLY A 157 -1.54 -15.15 -4.86
C GLY A 157 -1.28 -16.10 -6.02
N SER A 158 -2.21 -16.14 -6.97
CA SER A 158 -2.11 -16.87 -8.24
C SER A 158 -1.65 -15.91 -9.34
N LEU A 159 -0.52 -16.21 -9.99
CA LEU A 159 -0.01 -15.40 -11.09
C LEU A 159 -0.99 -15.46 -12.28
N GLU A 160 -1.43 -14.29 -12.74
CA GLU A 160 -2.22 -14.19 -13.96
C GLU A 160 -1.30 -14.06 -15.18
N ASP A 161 -0.44 -13.04 -15.17
CA ASP A 161 0.48 -12.78 -16.28
C ASP A 161 1.61 -11.80 -15.84
N ILE A 162 2.44 -11.43 -16.82
CA ILE A 162 3.47 -10.39 -16.67
C ILE A 162 3.23 -9.34 -17.75
N ARG A 163 3.12 -8.05 -17.33
CA ARG A 163 2.91 -6.90 -18.23
C ARG A 163 3.75 -5.72 -17.77
N ASP A 164 4.30 -4.99 -18.70
CA ASP A 164 5.07 -3.76 -18.46
C ASP A 164 6.06 -3.89 -17.30
N GLY A 165 6.72 -5.07 -17.20
CA GLY A 165 7.67 -5.36 -16.14
C GLY A 165 7.04 -5.69 -14.78
N LYS A 166 5.70 -5.83 -14.69
CA LYS A 166 4.98 -6.19 -13.48
C LYS A 166 4.44 -7.62 -13.55
N ARG A 167 4.62 -8.40 -12.47
CA ARG A 167 3.89 -9.63 -12.20
C ARG A 167 2.56 -9.27 -11.57
N ARG A 168 1.48 -9.84 -12.07
CA ARG A 168 0.11 -9.57 -11.62
C ARG A 168 -0.47 -10.82 -10.98
N TYR A 169 -0.86 -10.71 -9.73
CA TYR A 169 -1.38 -11.81 -8.92
C TYR A 169 -2.79 -11.51 -8.43
N TRP A 170 -3.66 -12.49 -8.52
CA TRP A 170 -4.97 -12.44 -7.87
C TRP A 170 -4.97 -13.28 -6.60
N ILE A 171 -5.56 -12.72 -5.53
CA ILE A 171 -5.76 -13.38 -4.24
C ILE A 171 -7.26 -13.38 -3.97
N GLY A 172 -7.83 -14.55 -3.65
CA GLY A 172 -9.27 -14.76 -3.48
C GLY A 172 -9.88 -15.54 -4.66
N ASP A 173 -11.15 -15.93 -4.47
CA ASP A 173 -11.87 -16.84 -5.38
C ASP A 173 -12.99 -16.13 -6.15
N GLY A 174 -13.19 -14.83 -5.95
CA GLY A 174 -14.21 -14.04 -6.61
C GLY A 174 -14.02 -13.91 -8.12
N GLU A 175 -15.02 -13.36 -8.80
CA GLU A 175 -14.99 -13.16 -10.25
C GLU A 175 -14.03 -12.00 -10.63
N ARG A 176 -13.07 -12.29 -11.50
CA ARG A 176 -12.11 -11.29 -11.97
C ARG A 176 -12.78 -10.30 -12.93
N PRO A 177 -12.45 -9.00 -12.85
CA PRO A 177 -12.98 -8.01 -13.78
C PRO A 177 -12.69 -8.39 -15.23
N VAL A 178 -13.73 -8.40 -16.06
CA VAL A 178 -13.58 -8.62 -17.51
C VAL A 178 -12.92 -7.41 -18.14
N ARG A 179 -11.85 -7.61 -18.86
CA ARG A 179 -11.19 -6.56 -19.64
C ARG A 179 -12.11 -6.08 -20.75
N ARG A 180 -12.37 -4.81 -20.77
CA ARG A 180 -13.01 -4.14 -21.89
C ARG A 180 -11.98 -3.43 -22.76
#